data_e5cc246ac9a47fa63fb5f51be7341bdd
#
_entry.id   e5cc246ac9a47fa63fb5f51be7341bdd
#
_cell.length_a   1.000
_cell.length_b   1.000
_cell.length_c   1.000
_cell.angle_alpha   90.00
_cell.angle_beta   90.00
_cell.angle_gamma   90.00
#
_symmetry.space_group_name_H-M   'P 1'
#
loop_
_entity.id
_entity.type
_entity.pdbx_description
1 polymer ?
#
loop_
_entity_poly.entity_id
_entity_poly.type
_entity_poly.pdbx_seq_one_letter_code
_entity_poly.pdbx_strand_id
1 'polypeptide(L)'
;VAVGGNEDKEHDLSVLRHIVSLVKSGMPHVEVITTASNIPEELGKQYINAFNKIGVESVGLIHTQNRSDGNNEDYIKRVSEADIVYFTGGDQLKITSILGGSPLLKMIKKRYFEEDCIIAGTSAGSTAMPSTMIYGGESEEALTKSAVHMTAGVGFVRNIVIDSHFIKRGRFSRLMEVVTTNPSHVGVGLGEDTAVIIRKGHLLEAIGTGLVVLFDGQNIAYTNLSSIEDNESIAVENVVVHTIVKGHGYDILERAYLRPDQLYKVK
;
A
#
# COMPACT_ATOMS: atom_id res chain seq x y z
N VAL A 1 -6.69 1.37 1.82
CA VAL A 1 -6.06 2.59 1.32
C VAL A 1 -4.56 2.46 1.44
N ALA A 2 -3.83 2.65 0.34
CA ALA A 2 -2.38 2.58 0.31
C ALA A 2 -1.79 3.99 0.17
N VAL A 3 -0.95 4.38 1.14
CA VAL A 3 -0.34 5.71 1.25
C VAL A 3 1.14 5.64 0.88
N GLY A 4 1.62 6.59 0.10
CA GLY A 4 3.00 6.60 -0.41
C GLY A 4 4.09 6.98 0.58
N GLY A 5 3.71 7.30 1.81
CA GLY A 5 4.61 7.72 2.88
C GLY A 5 4.63 9.23 3.07
N ASN A 6 5.15 9.63 4.22
CA ASN A 6 5.32 11.05 4.59
C ASN A 6 4.03 11.88 4.44
N GLU A 7 2.88 11.27 4.67
CA GLU A 7 1.61 11.98 4.75
C GLU A 7 1.61 12.98 5.91
N ASP A 8 0.95 14.11 5.72
CA ASP A 8 0.85 15.15 6.73
C ASP A 8 0.13 14.67 7.98
N LYS A 9 0.80 14.80 9.15
CA LYS A 9 0.30 14.44 10.49
C LYS A 9 0.11 15.64 11.41
N GLU A 10 0.46 16.83 10.93
CA GLU A 10 0.55 18.02 11.79
C GLU A 10 -0.37 19.15 11.39
N HIS A 11 -0.59 19.37 10.10
CA HIS A 11 -1.29 20.55 9.58
C HIS A 11 -2.68 20.19 9.03
N ASP A 12 -2.78 19.94 7.73
CA ASP A 12 -4.06 19.73 7.04
C ASP A 12 -4.61 18.31 7.23
N LEU A 13 -3.73 17.32 7.45
CA LEU A 13 -4.08 15.91 7.65
C LEU A 13 -4.93 15.34 6.49
N SER A 14 -4.76 15.86 5.28
CA SER A 14 -5.71 15.67 4.18
C SER A 14 -5.93 14.21 3.84
N VAL A 15 -4.86 13.41 3.77
CA VAL A 15 -4.94 11.96 3.49
C VAL A 15 -5.61 11.22 4.64
N LEU A 16 -5.23 11.50 5.90
CA LEU A 16 -5.80 10.85 7.08
C LEU A 16 -7.28 11.20 7.27
N ARG A 17 -7.66 12.48 7.07
CA ARG A 17 -9.08 12.91 7.08
C ARG A 17 -9.89 12.18 6.02
N HIS A 18 -9.33 12.00 4.83
CA HIS A 18 -10.02 11.27 3.78
C HIS A 18 -10.22 9.79 4.17
N ILE A 19 -9.21 9.14 4.76
CA ILE A 19 -9.34 7.76 5.27
C ILE A 19 -10.46 7.66 6.30
N VAL A 20 -10.50 8.57 7.27
CA VAL A 20 -11.54 8.63 8.30
C VAL A 20 -12.93 8.84 7.67
N SER A 21 -13.04 9.69 6.65
CA SER A 21 -14.31 9.97 5.95
C SER A 21 -14.89 8.78 5.17
N LEU A 22 -14.11 7.71 4.98
CA LEU A 22 -14.60 6.49 4.32
C LEU A 22 -15.48 5.63 5.24
N VAL A 23 -15.42 5.84 6.55
CA VAL A 23 -16.31 5.17 7.52
C VAL A 23 -17.70 5.77 7.40
N LYS A 24 -18.72 4.93 7.20
CA LYS A 24 -20.09 5.36 6.85
C LYS A 24 -20.90 5.89 8.04
N SER A 25 -20.56 5.53 9.26
CA SER A 25 -21.36 5.86 10.43
C SER A 25 -20.51 6.20 11.65
N GLY A 26 -20.87 7.29 12.35
CA GLY A 26 -20.30 7.65 13.64
C GLY A 26 -18.87 8.20 13.57
N MET A 27 -18.25 8.25 14.74
CA MET A 27 -16.82 8.52 14.89
C MET A 27 -16.08 7.19 14.92
N PRO A 28 -15.10 6.95 14.05
CA PRO A 28 -14.47 5.64 13.96
C PRO A 28 -13.53 5.32 15.10
N HIS A 29 -13.45 4.04 15.43
CA HIS A 29 -12.39 3.44 16.23
C HIS A 29 -11.22 3.04 15.32
N VAL A 30 -10.02 3.55 15.61
CA VAL A 30 -8.80 3.34 14.82
C VAL A 30 -7.79 2.50 15.59
N GLU A 31 -7.31 1.42 15.01
CA GLU A 31 -6.16 0.66 15.53
C GLU A 31 -4.92 0.88 14.66
N VAL A 32 -3.89 1.46 15.24
CA VAL A 32 -2.62 1.74 14.57
C VAL A 32 -1.63 0.62 14.88
N ILE A 33 -1.19 -0.09 13.84
CA ILE A 33 -0.25 -1.22 13.94
C ILE A 33 1.15 -0.73 13.61
N THR A 34 2.04 -0.72 14.60
CA THR A 34 3.40 -0.19 14.49
C THR A 34 4.48 -1.25 14.29
N THR A 35 4.11 -2.48 13.94
CA THR A 35 5.00 -3.65 13.75
C THR A 35 6.20 -3.36 12.85
N ALA A 36 6.01 -2.57 11.78
CA ALA A 36 7.08 -2.24 10.84
C ALA A 36 8.13 -1.29 11.42
N SER A 37 7.78 -0.50 12.43
CA SER A 37 8.61 0.60 12.92
C SER A 37 9.77 0.13 13.79
N ASN A 38 10.90 0.85 13.71
CA ASN A 38 12.02 0.74 14.65
C ASN A 38 11.84 1.68 15.86
N ILE A 39 10.90 2.64 15.78
CA ILE A 39 10.55 3.61 16.82
C ILE A 39 9.05 3.60 17.07
N PRO A 40 8.48 2.44 17.47
CA PRO A 40 7.02 2.23 17.47
C PRO A 40 6.26 3.17 18.40
N GLU A 41 6.83 3.48 19.57
CA GLU A 41 6.18 4.35 20.55
C GLU A 41 6.10 5.81 20.08
N GLU A 42 7.19 6.33 19.53
CA GLU A 42 7.24 7.70 19.02
C GLU A 42 6.31 7.86 17.81
N LEU A 43 6.42 6.96 16.86
CA LEU A 43 5.58 6.95 15.67
C LEU A 43 4.10 6.76 16.04
N GLY A 44 3.81 5.85 16.98
CA GLY A 44 2.46 5.62 17.50
C GLY A 44 1.85 6.88 18.10
N LYS A 45 2.61 7.64 18.90
CA LYS A 45 2.16 8.93 19.45
C LYS A 45 1.83 9.96 18.38
N GLN A 46 2.61 10.02 17.29
CA GLN A 46 2.31 10.91 16.17
C GLN A 46 0.95 10.60 15.53
N TYR A 47 0.63 9.31 15.31
CA TYR A 47 -0.67 8.90 14.76
C TYR A 47 -1.82 9.10 15.75
N ILE A 48 -1.63 8.81 17.04
CA ILE A 48 -2.63 9.13 18.07
C ILE A 48 -2.98 10.63 18.01
N ASN A 49 -1.97 11.50 18.00
CA ASN A 49 -2.18 12.94 17.95
C ASN A 49 -2.90 13.36 16.65
N ALA A 50 -2.50 12.80 15.50
CA ALA A 50 -3.12 13.12 14.22
C ALA A 50 -4.59 12.69 14.16
N PHE A 51 -4.91 11.45 14.55
CA PHE A 51 -6.29 10.97 14.56
C PHE A 51 -7.17 11.67 15.60
N ASN A 52 -6.64 11.99 16.79
CA ASN A 52 -7.35 12.79 17.77
C ASN A 52 -7.66 14.22 17.26
N LYS A 53 -6.75 14.87 16.52
CA LYS A 53 -7.02 16.15 15.86
C LYS A 53 -8.11 16.06 14.80
N ILE A 54 -8.26 14.90 14.15
CA ILE A 54 -9.34 14.65 13.18
C ILE A 54 -10.70 14.50 13.89
N GLY A 55 -10.70 14.01 15.13
CA GLY A 55 -11.89 13.81 15.94
C GLY A 55 -12.49 12.41 15.78
N VAL A 56 -11.65 11.36 15.74
CA VAL A 56 -12.11 9.97 15.83
C VAL A 56 -12.56 9.63 17.25
N GLU A 57 -13.38 8.58 17.43
CA GLU A 57 -13.88 8.17 18.76
C GLU A 57 -12.75 7.70 19.67
N SER A 58 -11.89 6.84 19.13
CA SER A 58 -10.73 6.32 19.86
C SER A 58 -9.61 5.89 18.94
N VAL A 59 -8.39 5.94 19.46
CA VAL A 59 -7.19 5.46 18.77
C VAL A 59 -6.42 4.53 19.69
N GLY A 60 -6.25 3.27 19.24
CA GLY A 60 -5.41 2.30 19.92
C GLY A 60 -4.08 2.07 19.20
N LEU A 61 -3.08 1.60 19.94
CA LEU A 61 -1.81 1.14 19.39
C LEU A 61 -1.67 -0.37 19.60
N ILE A 62 -1.31 -1.05 18.52
CA ILE A 62 -0.92 -2.46 18.52
C ILE A 62 0.54 -2.51 18.10
N HIS A 63 1.38 -2.94 19.03
CA HIS A 63 2.80 -3.11 18.78
C HIS A 63 3.20 -4.57 18.94
N THR A 64 3.56 -5.21 17.85
CA THR A 64 4.04 -6.61 17.85
C THR A 64 5.51 -6.61 17.48
N GLN A 65 6.33 -7.21 18.34
CA GLN A 65 7.79 -7.38 18.13
C GLN A 65 8.15 -8.80 17.73
N ASN A 66 7.36 -9.76 18.22
CA ASN A 66 7.59 -11.18 18.04
C ASN A 66 6.34 -11.87 17.49
N ARG A 67 6.52 -13.05 16.91
CA ARG A 67 5.40 -13.84 16.38
C ARG A 67 4.37 -14.24 17.44
N SER A 68 4.80 -14.42 18.71
CA SER A 68 3.90 -14.71 19.83
C SER A 68 2.88 -13.59 20.08
N ASP A 69 3.25 -12.33 19.80
CA ASP A 69 2.38 -11.18 20.03
C ASP A 69 1.15 -11.20 19.11
N GLY A 70 1.26 -11.88 17.97
CA GLY A 70 0.13 -12.13 17.05
C GLY A 70 -0.95 -13.05 17.63
N ASN A 71 -0.74 -13.65 18.82
CA ASN A 71 -1.72 -14.44 19.57
C ASN A 71 -2.35 -13.64 20.72
N ASN A 72 -2.00 -12.39 20.92
CA ASN A 72 -2.53 -11.55 22.01
C ASN A 72 -4.04 -11.36 21.85
N GLU A 73 -4.81 -11.89 22.79
CA GLU A 73 -6.29 -11.88 22.76
C GLU A 73 -6.86 -10.47 22.86
N ASP A 74 -6.20 -9.56 23.60
CA ASP A 74 -6.62 -8.15 23.67
C ASP A 74 -6.47 -7.46 22.30
N TYR A 75 -5.35 -7.66 21.62
CA TYR A 75 -5.16 -7.13 20.26
C TYR A 75 -6.18 -7.68 19.27
N ILE A 76 -6.46 -8.99 19.34
CA ILE A 76 -7.47 -9.63 18.49
C ILE A 76 -8.85 -9.05 18.75
N LYS A 77 -9.22 -8.88 20.02
CA LYS A 77 -10.50 -8.28 20.43
C LYS A 77 -10.60 -6.84 19.92
N ARG A 78 -9.60 -6.00 20.16
CA ARG A 78 -9.59 -4.61 19.72
C ARG A 78 -9.74 -4.48 18.20
N VAL A 79 -9.02 -5.29 17.43
CA VAL A 79 -9.18 -5.34 15.96
C VAL A 79 -10.57 -5.79 15.54
N SER A 80 -11.21 -6.70 16.30
CA SER A 80 -12.58 -7.14 15.98
C SER A 80 -13.63 -6.04 16.12
N GLU A 81 -13.31 -4.97 16.85
CA GLU A 81 -14.17 -3.81 17.09
C GLU A 81 -13.74 -2.56 16.26
N ALA A 82 -12.58 -2.60 15.60
CA ALA A 82 -12.03 -1.47 14.87
C ALA A 82 -12.76 -1.19 13.55
N ASP A 83 -13.00 0.08 13.25
CA ASP A 83 -13.49 0.54 11.94
C ASP A 83 -12.36 0.74 10.94
N ILE A 84 -11.17 1.11 11.45
CA ILE A 84 -9.96 1.35 10.64
C ILE A 84 -8.79 0.62 11.30
N VAL A 85 -8.07 -0.18 10.51
CA VAL A 85 -6.75 -0.72 10.89
C VAL A 85 -5.69 -0.05 10.02
N TYR A 86 -4.76 0.68 10.66
CA TYR A 86 -3.74 1.47 9.98
C TYR A 86 -2.34 0.92 10.23
N PHE A 87 -1.67 0.44 9.18
CA PHE A 87 -0.29 -0.04 9.24
C PHE A 87 0.71 1.09 9.01
N THR A 88 1.64 1.27 9.94
CA THR A 88 2.67 2.32 9.81
C THR A 88 3.81 1.93 8.86
N GLY A 89 4.67 2.92 8.57
CA GLY A 89 5.91 2.73 7.85
C GLY A 89 7.01 2.05 8.68
N GLY A 90 8.07 1.65 7.99
CA GLY A 90 9.24 0.99 8.54
C GLY A 90 9.77 -0.10 7.60
N ASP A 91 9.87 -1.34 8.10
CA ASP A 91 10.27 -2.52 7.33
C ASP A 91 9.07 -3.43 7.06
N GLN A 92 8.71 -3.59 5.80
CA GLN A 92 7.58 -4.43 5.36
C GLN A 92 7.80 -5.92 5.65
N LEU A 93 9.04 -6.40 5.71
CA LEU A 93 9.33 -7.78 6.07
C LEU A 93 8.93 -8.09 7.53
N LYS A 94 9.02 -7.10 8.44
CA LYS A 94 8.51 -7.27 9.81
C LYS A 94 7.01 -7.55 9.83
N ILE A 95 6.23 -6.85 9.01
CA ILE A 95 4.78 -7.09 8.92
C ILE A 95 4.50 -8.54 8.54
N THR A 96 5.11 -9.01 7.47
CA THR A 96 4.86 -10.37 6.95
C THR A 96 5.46 -11.47 7.83
N SER A 97 6.68 -11.27 8.36
CA SER A 97 7.35 -12.28 9.18
C SER A 97 6.76 -12.42 10.59
N ILE A 98 6.34 -11.31 11.19
CA ILE A 98 5.78 -11.31 12.54
C ILE A 98 4.29 -11.68 12.52
N LEU A 99 3.50 -11.03 11.66
CA LEU A 99 2.05 -11.23 11.64
C LEU A 99 1.61 -12.39 10.74
N GLY A 100 2.41 -12.80 9.77
CA GLY A 100 2.07 -13.83 8.79
C GLY A 100 1.56 -15.11 9.44
N GLY A 101 0.29 -15.51 9.13
CA GLY A 101 -0.37 -16.69 9.66
C GLY A 101 -0.89 -16.56 11.10
N SER A 102 -0.64 -15.46 11.81
CA SER A 102 -1.10 -15.26 13.19
C SER A 102 -2.63 -15.12 13.29
N PRO A 103 -3.23 -15.42 14.47
CA PRO A 103 -4.63 -15.13 14.74
C PRO A 103 -5.00 -13.66 14.56
N LEU A 104 -4.12 -12.73 14.97
CA LEU A 104 -4.32 -11.29 14.78
C LEU A 104 -4.48 -10.94 13.29
N LEU A 105 -3.58 -11.41 12.41
CA LEU A 105 -3.70 -11.15 10.98
C LEU A 105 -4.93 -11.83 10.37
N LYS A 106 -5.31 -13.01 10.85
CA LYS A 106 -6.55 -13.67 10.43
C LYS A 106 -7.78 -12.82 10.78
N MET A 107 -7.81 -12.22 11.99
CA MET A 107 -8.89 -11.33 12.40
C MET A 107 -8.91 -10.06 11.51
N ILE A 108 -7.77 -9.42 11.24
CA ILE A 108 -7.68 -8.26 10.35
C ILE A 108 -8.23 -8.60 8.95
N LYS A 109 -7.85 -9.77 8.41
CA LYS A 109 -8.36 -10.23 7.11
C LYS A 109 -9.85 -10.51 7.12
N LYS A 110 -10.36 -11.14 8.17
CA LYS A 110 -11.80 -11.38 8.33
C LYS A 110 -12.56 -10.06 8.29
N ARG A 111 -12.13 -9.08 9.12
CA ARG A 111 -12.72 -7.72 9.16
C ARG A 111 -12.72 -7.05 7.78
N TYR A 112 -11.65 -7.19 7.01
CA TYR A 112 -11.52 -6.59 5.68
C TYR A 112 -12.38 -7.26 4.61
N PHE A 113 -12.38 -8.61 4.57
CA PHE A 113 -13.04 -9.34 3.49
C PHE A 113 -14.51 -9.63 3.74
N GLU A 114 -14.94 -9.72 4.99
CA GLU A 114 -16.27 -10.14 5.38
C GLU A 114 -17.10 -9.01 6.02
N GLU A 115 -16.45 -7.93 6.43
CA GLU A 115 -17.08 -6.84 7.16
C GLU A 115 -16.60 -5.47 6.61
N ASP A 116 -17.20 -4.37 7.06
CA ASP A 116 -16.93 -3.01 6.52
C ASP A 116 -15.67 -2.34 7.14
N CYS A 117 -14.64 -3.09 7.58
CA CYS A 117 -13.43 -2.52 8.14
C CYS A 117 -12.49 -1.98 7.05
N ILE A 118 -12.00 -0.76 7.24
CA ILE A 118 -11.05 -0.12 6.33
C ILE A 118 -9.62 -0.52 6.72
N ILE A 119 -8.89 -1.09 5.78
CA ILE A 119 -7.45 -1.31 5.92
C ILE A 119 -6.72 -0.17 5.22
N ALA A 120 -5.87 0.52 5.99
CA ALA A 120 -5.00 1.57 5.49
C ALA A 120 -3.56 1.29 5.89
N GLY A 121 -2.61 1.88 5.17
CA GLY A 121 -1.20 1.77 5.55
C GLY A 121 -0.32 2.69 4.74
N THR A 122 0.80 3.07 5.33
CA THR A 122 1.74 4.02 4.75
C THR A 122 3.11 3.40 4.54
N SER A 123 3.80 3.79 3.46
CA SER A 123 5.17 3.34 3.16
C SER A 123 5.27 1.80 3.21
N ALA A 124 6.04 1.22 4.13
CA ALA A 124 6.12 -0.23 4.33
C ALA A 124 4.75 -0.88 4.57
N GLY A 125 3.85 -0.21 5.32
CA GLY A 125 2.48 -0.67 5.53
C GLY A 125 1.69 -0.78 4.24
N SER A 126 1.83 0.17 3.30
CA SER A 126 1.18 0.10 1.99
C SER A 126 1.84 -0.93 1.07
N THR A 127 3.17 -0.99 1.07
CA THR A 127 3.94 -1.92 0.24
C THR A 127 3.66 -3.39 0.59
N ALA A 128 3.37 -3.68 1.88
CA ALA A 128 3.02 -5.03 2.35
C ALA A 128 1.60 -5.48 1.98
N MET A 129 0.68 -4.57 1.62
CA MET A 129 -0.74 -4.90 1.39
C MET A 129 -1.01 -5.88 0.26
N PRO A 130 -0.36 -5.80 -0.92
CA PRO A 130 -0.62 -6.72 -2.01
C PRO A 130 -0.24 -8.17 -1.69
N SER A 131 -0.68 -9.09 -2.56
CA SER A 131 -0.25 -10.50 -2.50
C SER A 131 1.23 -10.70 -2.85
N THR A 132 1.80 -9.77 -3.62
CA THR A 132 3.22 -9.71 -3.97
C THR A 132 3.75 -8.34 -3.57
N MET A 133 4.84 -8.29 -2.82
CA MET A 133 5.45 -7.04 -2.36
C MET A 133 6.94 -6.95 -2.73
N ILE A 134 7.40 -5.74 -3.00
CA ILE A 134 8.82 -5.42 -3.09
C ILE A 134 9.36 -5.30 -1.66
N TYR A 135 10.50 -5.94 -1.36
CA TYR A 135 11.15 -5.79 -0.06
C TYR A 135 12.59 -5.27 -0.14
N GLY A 136 13.19 -5.26 -1.31
CA GLY A 136 14.58 -4.82 -1.53
C GLY A 136 14.83 -4.43 -2.98
N GLY A 137 16.07 -4.06 -3.27
CA GLY A 137 16.55 -3.60 -4.55
C GLY A 137 16.76 -2.08 -4.56
N GLU A 138 17.84 -1.65 -5.20
CA GLU A 138 18.23 -0.24 -5.28
C GLU A 138 17.64 0.42 -6.52
N SER A 139 17.34 1.73 -6.43
CA SER A 139 16.74 2.49 -7.53
C SER A 139 17.78 3.03 -8.51
N GLU A 140 19.03 3.12 -8.06
CA GLU A 140 20.13 3.78 -8.75
C GLU A 140 20.76 2.89 -9.83
N GLU A 141 20.56 1.59 -9.73
CA GLU A 141 21.00 0.68 -10.77
C GLU A 141 20.06 0.77 -11.98
N ALA A 142 20.63 0.77 -13.16
CA ALA A 142 19.88 0.68 -14.40
C ALA A 142 18.94 -0.55 -14.35
N LEU A 143 17.87 -0.55 -15.15
CA LEU A 143 16.96 -1.67 -15.30
C LEU A 143 17.75 -2.96 -15.60
N THR A 144 18.02 -3.74 -14.56
CA THR A 144 18.81 -4.97 -14.60
C THR A 144 18.04 -6.14 -14.03
N LYS A 145 18.25 -7.32 -14.56
CA LYS A 145 17.58 -8.55 -14.11
C LYS A 145 17.97 -8.88 -12.66
N SER A 146 16.97 -9.18 -11.84
CA SER A 146 17.11 -9.54 -10.42
C SER A 146 17.54 -8.40 -9.49
N ALA A 147 17.52 -7.14 -9.94
CA ALA A 147 17.78 -5.99 -9.08
C ALA A 147 16.65 -5.74 -8.08
N VAL A 148 15.42 -6.09 -8.42
CA VAL A 148 14.26 -5.92 -7.53
C VAL A 148 13.91 -7.23 -6.83
N HIS A 149 13.90 -7.17 -5.50
CA HIS A 149 13.58 -8.33 -4.69
C HIS A 149 12.10 -8.32 -4.28
N MET A 150 11.38 -9.37 -4.63
CA MET A 150 9.95 -9.53 -4.33
C MET A 150 9.70 -10.77 -3.47
N THR A 151 8.66 -10.72 -2.66
CA THR A 151 8.16 -11.83 -1.85
C THR A 151 6.65 -11.73 -1.66
N ALA A 152 6.06 -12.72 -0.99
CA ALA A 152 4.65 -12.68 -0.64
C ALA A 152 4.38 -11.53 0.37
N GLY A 153 3.37 -10.73 0.06
CA GLY A 153 2.83 -9.72 0.97
C GLY A 153 1.67 -10.26 1.81
N VAL A 154 0.92 -9.35 2.42
CA VAL A 154 -0.21 -9.70 3.29
C VAL A 154 -1.39 -10.25 2.48
N GLY A 155 -1.62 -9.73 1.28
CA GLY A 155 -2.65 -10.26 0.37
C GLY A 155 -4.04 -9.65 0.58
N PHE A 156 -4.15 -8.37 0.89
CA PHE A 156 -5.42 -7.63 0.86
C PHE A 156 -5.88 -7.30 -0.56
N VAL A 157 -4.95 -7.18 -1.48
CA VAL A 157 -5.23 -6.91 -2.90
C VAL A 157 -4.33 -7.77 -3.78
N ARG A 158 -4.82 -8.10 -4.99
CA ARG A 158 -4.10 -8.92 -5.97
C ARG A 158 -3.83 -8.15 -7.24
N ASN A 159 -2.95 -8.67 -8.07
CA ASN A 159 -2.61 -8.15 -9.40
C ASN A 159 -2.04 -6.73 -9.40
N ILE A 160 -1.52 -6.28 -8.26
CA ILE A 160 -0.73 -5.05 -8.16
C ILE A 160 0.52 -5.28 -7.33
N VAL A 161 1.52 -4.44 -7.58
CA VAL A 161 2.70 -4.29 -6.73
C VAL A 161 2.82 -2.80 -6.40
N ILE A 162 2.96 -2.47 -5.12
CA ILE A 162 3.02 -1.08 -4.65
C ILE A 162 4.47 -0.72 -4.29
N ASP A 163 4.93 0.43 -4.76
CA ASP A 163 6.18 1.04 -4.33
C ASP A 163 5.93 2.46 -3.80
N SER A 164 6.42 2.75 -2.61
CA SER A 164 6.20 4.00 -1.87
C SER A 164 7.38 4.96 -2.01
N HIS A 165 7.19 6.24 -1.62
CA HIS A 165 8.18 7.30 -1.80
C HIS A 165 8.70 7.39 -3.25
N PHE A 166 7.86 7.01 -4.19
CA PHE A 166 8.23 6.62 -5.54
C PHE A 166 8.99 7.72 -6.30
N ILE A 167 8.42 8.90 -6.35
CA ILE A 167 9.01 10.04 -7.05
C ILE A 167 10.30 10.51 -6.36
N LYS A 168 10.23 10.67 -5.02
CA LYS A 168 11.35 11.21 -4.25
C LYS A 168 12.60 10.32 -4.30
N ARG A 169 12.41 9.01 -4.44
CA ARG A 169 13.50 8.03 -4.49
C ARG A 169 13.82 7.56 -5.92
N GLY A 170 13.22 8.14 -6.96
CA GLY A 170 13.48 7.82 -8.36
C GLY A 170 13.23 6.37 -8.75
N ARG A 171 12.19 5.72 -8.19
CA ARG A 171 12.00 4.25 -8.25
C ARG A 171 11.39 3.72 -9.56
N PHE A 172 11.52 4.46 -10.66
CA PHE A 172 10.94 4.09 -11.96
C PHE A 172 11.46 2.76 -12.51
N SER A 173 12.76 2.53 -12.44
CA SER A 173 13.38 1.29 -12.90
C SER A 173 12.86 0.06 -12.15
N ARG A 174 12.57 0.20 -10.85
CA ARG A 174 12.05 -0.91 -10.03
C ARG A 174 10.69 -1.40 -10.53
N LEU A 175 9.72 -0.49 -10.73
CA LEU A 175 8.39 -0.90 -11.22
C LEU A 175 8.44 -1.34 -12.69
N MET A 176 9.35 -0.78 -13.50
CA MET A 176 9.59 -1.26 -14.86
C MET A 176 10.03 -2.72 -14.85
N GLU A 177 11.03 -3.07 -14.03
CA GLU A 177 11.48 -4.47 -13.86
C GLU A 177 10.36 -5.38 -13.36
N VAL A 178 9.60 -4.94 -12.34
CA VAL A 178 8.48 -5.71 -11.77
C VAL A 178 7.46 -6.09 -12.84
N VAL A 179 6.99 -5.12 -13.65
CA VAL A 179 5.97 -5.40 -14.69
C VAL A 179 6.53 -6.13 -15.88
N THR A 180 7.83 -5.99 -16.16
CA THR A 180 8.50 -6.77 -17.22
C THR A 180 8.65 -8.23 -16.79
N THR A 181 8.96 -8.46 -15.51
CA THR A 181 9.08 -9.82 -14.94
C THR A 181 7.71 -10.48 -14.78
N ASN A 182 6.68 -9.70 -14.44
CA ASN A 182 5.32 -10.21 -14.27
C ASN A 182 4.26 -9.25 -14.85
N PRO A 183 4.01 -9.32 -16.17
CA PRO A 183 3.06 -8.42 -16.87
C PRO A 183 1.60 -8.54 -16.42
N SER A 184 1.26 -9.58 -15.66
CA SER A 184 -0.09 -9.73 -15.09
C SER A 184 -0.36 -8.71 -13.95
N HIS A 185 0.69 -8.14 -13.36
CA HIS A 185 0.58 -7.14 -12.32
C HIS A 185 0.63 -5.72 -12.88
N VAL A 186 -0.07 -4.80 -12.22
CA VAL A 186 0.10 -3.36 -12.40
C VAL A 186 1.06 -2.85 -11.32
N GLY A 187 2.12 -2.17 -11.74
CA GLY A 187 3.01 -1.46 -10.82
C GLY A 187 2.37 -0.14 -10.39
N VAL A 188 2.30 0.11 -9.08
CA VAL A 188 1.69 1.32 -8.50
C VAL A 188 2.73 2.07 -7.70
N GLY A 189 3.28 3.13 -8.26
CA GLY A 189 4.23 4.03 -7.62
C GLY A 189 3.52 5.19 -6.92
N LEU A 190 3.59 5.23 -5.59
CA LEU A 190 2.92 6.22 -4.77
C LEU A 190 3.88 7.35 -4.37
N GLY A 191 3.54 8.60 -4.74
CA GLY A 191 4.22 9.80 -4.24
C GLY A 191 4.00 10.01 -2.74
N GLU A 192 4.85 10.84 -2.10
CA GLU A 192 4.64 11.24 -0.70
C GLU A 192 3.35 12.07 -0.58
N ASP A 193 2.73 12.05 0.60
CA ASP A 193 1.43 12.70 0.91
C ASP A 193 0.34 12.41 -0.15
N THR A 194 0.39 11.21 -0.71
CA THR A 194 -0.48 10.75 -1.79
C THR A 194 -0.91 9.32 -1.51
N ALA A 195 -2.14 8.97 -1.85
CA ALA A 195 -2.64 7.63 -1.63
C ALA A 195 -3.55 7.16 -2.76
N VAL A 196 -3.78 5.86 -2.82
CA VAL A 196 -4.84 5.25 -3.61
C VAL A 196 -5.85 4.55 -2.71
N ILE A 197 -7.12 4.84 -2.94
CA ILE A 197 -8.22 4.07 -2.39
C ILE A 197 -8.48 2.92 -3.38
N ILE A 198 -8.48 1.70 -2.87
CA ILE A 198 -8.72 0.50 -3.67
C ILE A 198 -10.10 -0.04 -3.32
N ARG A 199 -11.04 0.06 -4.25
CA ARG A 199 -12.41 -0.44 -4.08
C ARG A 199 -12.63 -1.71 -4.90
N LYS A 200 -13.46 -2.62 -4.38
CA LYS A 200 -13.81 -3.88 -5.04
C LYS A 200 -12.58 -4.72 -5.47
N GLY A 201 -11.41 -4.43 -4.86
CA GLY A 201 -10.15 -5.11 -5.18
C GLY A 201 -9.47 -4.71 -6.50
N HIS A 202 -10.07 -3.82 -7.31
CA HIS A 202 -9.53 -3.46 -8.63
C HIS A 202 -9.65 -1.98 -9.03
N LEU A 203 -10.57 -1.21 -8.44
CA LEU A 203 -10.75 0.21 -8.76
C LEU A 203 -9.83 1.06 -7.92
N LEU A 204 -8.86 1.72 -8.52
CA LEU A 204 -7.97 2.68 -7.90
C LEU A 204 -8.51 4.10 -8.03
N GLU A 205 -8.47 4.86 -6.95
CA GLU A 205 -8.76 6.29 -6.92
C GLU A 205 -7.63 7.02 -6.23
N ALA A 206 -7.01 7.98 -6.89
CA ALA A 206 -5.95 8.80 -6.32
C ALA A 206 -6.50 9.91 -5.41
N ILE A 207 -5.87 10.09 -4.25
CA ILE A 207 -6.12 11.18 -3.28
C ILE A 207 -4.79 11.76 -2.79
N GLY A 208 -4.83 12.90 -2.12
CA GLY A 208 -3.63 13.58 -1.60
C GLY A 208 -3.13 14.66 -2.53
N THR A 209 -1.87 15.08 -2.36
CA THR A 209 -1.32 16.30 -2.98
C THR A 209 -0.39 16.02 -4.17
N GLY A 210 0.19 14.83 -4.24
CA GLY A 210 1.12 14.42 -5.29
C GLY A 210 0.48 13.58 -6.38
N LEU A 211 1.25 12.74 -7.01
CA LEU A 211 0.83 11.89 -8.11
C LEU A 211 1.10 10.41 -7.83
N VAL A 212 0.34 9.58 -8.51
CA VAL A 212 0.54 8.14 -8.59
C VAL A 212 0.99 7.80 -10.00
N VAL A 213 2.02 6.99 -10.13
CA VAL A 213 2.51 6.48 -11.42
C VAL A 213 2.11 5.02 -11.55
N LEU A 214 1.50 4.67 -12.65
CA LEU A 214 1.07 3.31 -12.95
C LEU A 214 1.90 2.74 -14.08
N PHE A 215 2.41 1.54 -13.90
CA PHE A 215 3.11 0.78 -14.94
C PHE A 215 2.26 -0.42 -15.32
N ASP A 216 1.97 -0.56 -16.59
CA ASP A 216 1.20 -1.67 -17.15
C ASP A 216 2.02 -2.41 -18.21
N GLY A 217 2.33 -3.66 -17.93
CA GLY A 217 3.08 -4.55 -18.80
C GLY A 217 2.22 -5.37 -19.77
N GLN A 218 0.87 -5.19 -19.77
CA GLN A 218 -0.02 -6.04 -20.58
C GLN A 218 0.32 -6.01 -22.08
N ASN A 219 0.81 -4.87 -22.57
CA ASN A 219 1.11 -4.67 -23.99
C ASN A 219 2.59 -4.85 -24.34
N ILE A 220 3.38 -5.45 -23.45
CA ILE A 220 4.79 -5.75 -23.75
C ILE A 220 4.85 -6.62 -25.00
N ALA A 221 5.51 -6.10 -26.02
CA ALA A 221 5.69 -6.78 -27.32
C ALA A 221 6.99 -7.59 -27.35
N TYR A 222 8.01 -7.14 -26.63
CA TYR A 222 9.30 -7.80 -26.56
C TYR A 222 10.01 -7.55 -25.23
N THR A 223 10.72 -8.56 -24.76
CA THR A 223 11.74 -8.43 -23.70
C THR A 223 12.82 -9.50 -23.87
N ASN A 224 14.06 -9.17 -23.49
CA ASN A 224 15.18 -10.11 -23.47
C ASN A 224 15.30 -10.88 -22.15
N LEU A 225 14.37 -10.70 -21.22
CA LEU A 225 14.48 -11.17 -19.81
C LEU A 225 14.79 -12.66 -19.69
N SER A 226 14.25 -13.50 -20.59
CA SER A 226 14.50 -14.96 -20.59
C SER A 226 15.86 -15.37 -21.16
N SER A 227 16.57 -14.45 -21.81
CA SER A 227 17.81 -14.71 -22.56
C SER A 227 19.05 -14.09 -21.93
N ILE A 228 18.89 -13.36 -20.84
CA ILE A 228 19.97 -12.68 -20.13
C ILE A 228 20.22 -13.31 -18.75
N GLU A 229 21.45 -13.14 -18.24
CA GLU A 229 21.83 -13.55 -16.88
C GLU A 229 21.46 -12.47 -15.85
N ASP A 230 21.55 -12.82 -14.56
CA ASP A 230 21.35 -11.87 -13.48
C ASP A 230 22.34 -10.71 -13.56
N ASN A 231 21.88 -9.51 -13.23
CA ASN A 231 22.61 -8.24 -13.33
C ASN A 231 22.89 -7.74 -14.77
N GLU A 232 22.36 -8.39 -15.81
CA GLU A 232 22.38 -7.85 -17.16
C GLU A 232 21.19 -6.92 -17.42
N SER A 233 21.38 -5.94 -18.31
CA SER A 233 20.37 -4.92 -18.63
C SER A 233 19.16 -5.49 -19.35
N ILE A 234 17.98 -5.12 -18.89
CA ILE A 234 16.70 -5.53 -19.47
C ILE A 234 16.33 -4.60 -20.64
N ALA A 235 16.07 -5.20 -21.79
CA ALA A 235 15.38 -4.54 -22.89
C ALA A 235 13.89 -4.88 -22.82
N VAL A 236 13.04 -3.88 -22.96
CA VAL A 236 11.58 -4.07 -22.99
C VAL A 236 10.92 -3.08 -23.94
N GLU A 237 9.92 -3.55 -24.67
CA GLU A 237 9.14 -2.76 -25.64
C GLU A 237 7.68 -2.72 -25.22
N ASN A 238 7.06 -1.52 -25.28
CA ASN A 238 5.63 -1.27 -25.04
C ASN A 238 5.16 -1.43 -23.59
N VAL A 239 5.91 -0.96 -22.61
CA VAL A 239 5.38 -0.73 -21.25
C VAL A 239 4.55 0.55 -21.28
N VAL A 240 3.29 0.46 -20.88
CA VAL A 240 2.40 1.62 -20.77
C VAL A 240 2.57 2.27 -19.40
N VAL A 241 2.75 3.59 -19.40
CA VAL A 241 2.87 4.37 -18.16
C VAL A 241 1.76 5.41 -18.10
N HIS A 242 1.03 5.43 -16.98
CA HIS A 242 0.04 6.45 -16.68
C HIS A 242 0.44 7.22 -15.42
N THR A 243 0.02 8.48 -15.35
CA THR A 243 0.04 9.26 -14.12
C THR A 243 -1.37 9.65 -13.76
N ILE A 244 -1.75 9.43 -12.51
CA ILE A 244 -3.03 9.87 -11.99
C ILE A 244 -2.82 10.79 -10.78
N VAL A 245 -3.71 11.75 -10.63
CA VAL A 245 -3.75 12.71 -9.53
C VAL A 245 -5.12 12.67 -8.86
N LYS A 246 -5.27 13.37 -7.75
CA LYS A 246 -6.55 13.46 -7.01
C LYS A 246 -7.77 13.54 -7.93
N GLY A 247 -8.73 12.66 -7.72
CA GLY A 247 -9.97 12.57 -8.48
C GLY A 247 -9.89 11.75 -9.76
N HIS A 248 -8.71 11.27 -10.16
CA HIS A 248 -8.54 10.32 -11.26
C HIS A 248 -8.37 8.91 -10.71
N GLY A 249 -8.58 7.92 -11.54
CA GLY A 249 -8.47 6.52 -11.15
C GLY A 249 -7.93 5.61 -12.25
N TYR A 250 -7.89 4.33 -11.92
CA TYR A 250 -7.51 3.27 -12.83
C TYR A 250 -8.26 1.98 -12.48
N ASP A 251 -8.78 1.30 -13.48
CA ASP A 251 -9.34 -0.03 -13.31
C ASP A 251 -8.27 -1.08 -13.66
N ILE A 252 -7.88 -1.88 -12.67
CA ILE A 252 -6.82 -2.89 -12.81
C ILE A 252 -7.29 -4.04 -13.71
N LEU A 253 -8.57 -4.43 -13.66
CA LEU A 253 -9.10 -5.55 -14.44
C LEU A 253 -9.24 -5.17 -15.89
N GLU A 254 -9.83 -4.00 -16.16
CA GLU A 254 -10.05 -3.51 -17.53
C GLU A 254 -8.81 -2.83 -18.12
N ARG A 255 -7.74 -2.63 -17.32
CA ARG A 255 -6.52 -1.90 -17.70
C ARG A 255 -6.85 -0.51 -18.28
N ALA A 256 -7.76 0.19 -17.62
CA ALA A 256 -8.35 1.42 -18.13
C ALA A 256 -8.10 2.61 -17.20
N TYR A 257 -7.61 3.71 -17.78
CA TYR A 257 -7.53 5.00 -17.12
C TYR A 257 -8.93 5.58 -16.92
N LEU A 258 -9.23 6.05 -15.70
CA LEU A 258 -10.54 6.62 -15.35
C LEU A 258 -10.40 8.13 -15.06
N ARG A 259 -11.01 8.94 -15.92
CA ARG A 259 -11.19 10.38 -15.68
C ARG A 259 -12.24 10.60 -14.59
N PRO A 260 -12.30 11.80 -13.97
CA PRO A 260 -13.23 12.05 -12.86
C PRO A 260 -14.69 11.69 -13.14
N ASP A 261 -15.18 11.99 -14.33
CA ASP A 261 -16.56 11.67 -14.75
C ASP A 261 -16.80 10.17 -14.95
N GLN A 262 -15.79 9.43 -15.40
CA GLN A 262 -15.81 7.98 -15.54
C GLN A 262 -15.72 7.30 -14.18
N LEU A 263 -14.77 7.75 -13.34
CA LEU A 263 -14.58 7.23 -11.98
C LEU A 263 -15.87 7.38 -11.14
N TYR A 264 -16.56 8.52 -11.25
CA TYR A 264 -17.83 8.75 -10.55
C TYR A 264 -18.92 7.73 -10.91
N LYS A 265 -18.96 7.26 -12.15
CA LYS A 265 -19.95 6.29 -12.63
C LYS A 265 -19.73 4.86 -12.15
N VAL A 266 -18.50 4.49 -11.79
CA VAL A 266 -18.13 3.11 -11.40
C VAL A 266 -17.98 2.92 -9.88
N LYS A 267 -17.94 4.02 -9.10
CA LYS A 267 -17.94 4.03 -7.63
C LYS A 267 -19.29 3.57 -7.09
#